data_86c7e3e0a7d2a13134529eae6e479574
#
_entry.id   86c7e3e0a7d2a13134529eae6e479574
#
_cell.length_a   1.000
_cell.length_b   1.000
_cell.length_c   1.000
_cell.angle_alpha   90.00
_cell.angle_beta   90.00
_cell.angle_gamma   90.00
#
_symmetry.space_group_name_H-M   'P 1'
#
loop_
_entity.id
_entity.type
_entity.pdbx_description
1 polymer ?
#
loop_
_entity_poly.entity_id
_entity_poly.type
_entity_poly.pdbx_seq_one_letter_code
_entity_poly.pdbx_strand_id
1 'polypeptide(L)'
;MPDVGAIAGHAAGAGRTAADFRRHTDPVTNRYADLVAALRAAVFNGAGAVDPALRRAAGTGAGLPDPWAGYVSKVRDCSFRITDGDISALEAAGHTEEEIFEMTVAAAVGAALHRLDLGLRAMSREP
;
A
#
# COMPACT_ATOMS: atom_id res chain seq x y z
N MET A 1 27.65 -6.12 -3.07
CA MET A 1 27.63 -5.96 -2.81
C MET A 1 27.58 -5.50 -2.35
N PRO A 2 27.57 -5.18 -2.76
CA PRO A 2 27.40 -4.80 -2.37
C PRO A 2 27.18 -4.14 -2.05
N ASP A 3 27.08 -3.85 -2.36
CA ASP A 3 26.82 -3.47 -2.12
C ASP A 3 26.65 -2.96 -1.58
N VAL A 4 26.70 -2.80 -1.79
CA VAL A 4 26.61 -2.50 -1.30
C VAL A 4 26.69 -2.05 -0.84
N GLY A 5 26.79 -2.17 -1.00
CA GLY A 5 27.02 -1.89 -0.59
C GLY A 5 27.34 -1.28 -0.67
N ALA A 6 27.48 -1.34 -0.95
CA ALA A 6 27.81 -1.05 -1.06
C ALA A 6 28.04 -0.39 -1.19
N ILE A 7 28.08 -0.28 -1.49
CA ILE A 7 28.31 0.09 -1.73
C ILE A 7 28.75 0.48 -1.91
N ALA A 8 29.09 0.35 -2.22
CA ALA A 8 29.57 0.53 -2.48
C ALA A 8 29.88 0.90 -2.94
N GLY A 9 29.96 0.70 -3.42
CA GLY A 9 30.26 1.02 -3.94
C GLY A 9 30.18 1.33 -4.71
N HIS A 10 30.11 1.37 -5.19
CA HIS A 10 29.99 1.64 -5.96
C HIS A 10 30.24 2.13 -6.65
N ALA A 11 30.64 1.26 -6.56
CA ALA A 11 31.02 1.86 -7.56
C ALA A 11 30.67 2.76 -8.12
N ALA A 12 31.21 2.78 -8.22
CA ALA A 12 30.88 3.83 -8.98
C ALA A 12 29.46 4.19 -8.86
N GLY A 13 29.16 5.22 -8.32
CA GLY A 13 27.84 5.77 -8.35
C GLY A 13 27.44 6.31 -9.72
N ALA A 14 28.09 5.82 -10.75
CA ALA A 14 27.76 6.25 -12.08
C ALA A 14 26.31 5.94 -12.38
N GLY A 15 25.61 6.86 -12.97
CA GLY A 15 24.20 6.71 -13.29
C GLY A 15 23.23 7.20 -12.24
N ARG A 16 23.70 7.57 -11.09
CA ARG A 16 22.80 8.13 -10.07
C ARG A 16 22.42 9.55 -10.43
N THR A 17 21.13 9.85 -10.30
CA THR A 17 20.63 11.19 -10.50
C THR A 17 20.73 11.99 -9.21
N ALA A 18 20.59 13.31 -9.31
CA ALA A 18 20.52 14.17 -8.13
C ALA A 18 19.31 13.81 -7.25
N ALA A 19 18.20 13.44 -7.88
CA ALA A 19 17.01 13.01 -7.15
C ALA A 19 17.27 11.72 -6.37
N ASP A 20 17.98 10.76 -6.97
CA ASP A 20 18.34 9.52 -6.30
C ASP A 20 19.24 9.77 -5.11
N PHE A 21 20.20 10.66 -5.26
CA PHE A 21 21.12 11.02 -4.17
C PHE A 21 20.38 11.68 -3.01
N ARG A 22 19.50 12.63 -3.30
CA ARG A 22 18.72 13.31 -2.26
C ARG A 22 17.85 12.33 -1.51
N ARG A 23 17.15 11.47 -2.24
CA ARG A 23 16.28 10.47 -1.65
C ARG A 23 17.04 9.53 -0.73
N HIS A 24 18.22 9.12 -1.17
CA HIS A 24 19.05 8.18 -0.43
C HIS A 24 19.63 8.80 0.84
N THR A 25 19.98 10.08 0.81
CA THR A 25 20.62 10.74 1.92
C THR A 25 19.68 11.53 2.83
N ASP A 26 18.40 11.67 2.42
CA ASP A 26 17.41 12.41 3.21
C ASP A 26 16.97 11.54 4.41
N PRO A 27 17.31 11.93 5.64
CA PRO A 27 16.94 11.11 6.81
C PRO A 27 15.43 11.05 7.04
N VAL A 28 14.69 12.08 6.62
CA VAL A 28 13.23 12.09 6.74
C VAL A 28 12.63 11.04 5.81
N THR A 29 13.06 11.04 4.53
CA THR A 29 12.60 10.07 3.54
C THR A 29 12.94 8.64 3.97
N ASN A 30 14.16 8.42 4.47
CA ASN A 30 14.58 7.09 4.90
C ASN A 30 13.76 6.59 6.09
N ARG A 31 13.50 7.48 7.06
CA ARG A 31 12.71 7.13 8.23
C ARG A 31 11.29 6.74 7.84
N TYR A 32 10.67 7.50 6.96
CA TYR A 32 9.31 7.18 6.51
C TYR A 32 9.26 5.95 5.62
N ALA A 33 10.31 5.69 4.86
CA ALA A 33 10.39 4.48 4.04
C ALA A 33 10.33 3.23 4.91
N ASP A 34 11.03 3.22 6.05
CA ASP A 34 10.99 2.10 6.98
C ASP A 34 9.60 1.93 7.60
N LEU A 35 8.97 3.03 7.99
CA LEU A 35 7.61 3.00 8.54
C LEU A 35 6.61 2.48 7.51
N VAL A 36 6.72 2.92 6.27
CA VAL A 36 5.85 2.48 5.19
C VAL A 36 6.04 0.99 4.92
N ALA A 37 7.30 0.53 4.90
CA ALA A 37 7.57 -0.89 4.70
C ALA A 37 6.98 -1.75 5.83
N ALA A 38 7.09 -1.29 7.08
CA ALA A 38 6.49 -1.99 8.21
C ALA A 38 4.97 -2.03 8.12
N LEU A 39 4.35 -0.92 7.71
CA LEU A 39 2.91 -0.86 7.52
C LEU A 39 2.45 -1.82 6.42
N ARG A 40 3.14 -1.84 5.29
CA ARG A 40 2.81 -2.78 4.21
C ARG A 40 2.89 -4.22 4.68
N ALA A 41 3.95 -4.56 5.41
CA ALA A 41 4.14 -5.92 5.89
C ALA A 41 3.00 -6.32 6.85
N ALA A 42 2.63 -5.43 7.76
CA ALA A 42 1.57 -5.71 8.72
C ALA A 42 0.21 -5.88 8.04
N VAL A 43 -0.13 -4.97 7.13
CA VAL A 43 -1.45 -4.97 6.50
C VAL A 43 -1.62 -6.09 5.48
N PHE A 44 -0.59 -6.34 4.67
CA PHE A 44 -0.75 -7.23 3.52
C PHE A 44 -0.14 -8.61 3.71
N ASN A 45 0.77 -8.79 4.65
CA ASN A 45 1.46 -10.06 4.84
C ASN A 45 1.32 -10.64 6.23
N GLY A 46 0.81 -9.87 7.18
CA GLY A 46 0.64 -10.33 8.56
C GLY A 46 -0.47 -11.37 8.68
N ALA A 47 -0.51 -12.04 9.83
CA ALA A 47 -1.57 -12.98 10.13
C ALA A 47 -2.90 -12.25 10.25
N GLY A 48 -3.99 -12.92 9.87
CA GLY A 48 -5.32 -12.34 9.95
C GLY A 48 -6.37 -13.35 9.53
N ALA A 49 -7.63 -12.94 9.60
CA ALA A 49 -8.76 -13.76 9.20
C ALA A 49 -8.84 -13.92 7.68
N VAL A 50 -8.37 -12.94 6.93
CA VAL A 50 -8.39 -12.95 5.47
C VAL A 50 -7.04 -13.38 4.94
N ASP A 51 -7.05 -14.20 3.90
CA ASP A 51 -5.84 -14.62 3.19
C ASP A 51 -5.04 -13.40 2.74
N PRO A 52 -3.72 -13.37 2.97
CA PRO A 52 -2.88 -12.26 2.51
C PRO A 52 -3.02 -11.94 1.02
N ALA A 53 -3.21 -12.95 0.17
CA ALA A 53 -3.39 -12.73 -1.26
C ALA A 53 -4.62 -11.87 -1.54
N LEU A 54 -5.71 -12.12 -0.81
CA LEU A 54 -6.94 -11.36 -0.98
C LEU A 54 -6.78 -9.92 -0.43
N ARG A 55 -6.07 -9.77 0.67
CA ARG A 55 -5.76 -8.43 1.21
C ARG A 55 -4.90 -7.62 0.25
N ARG A 56 -3.92 -8.24 -0.38
CA ARG A 56 -3.09 -7.57 -1.40
C ARG A 56 -3.94 -7.16 -2.60
N ALA A 57 -4.86 -8.00 -3.03
CA ALA A 57 -5.79 -7.65 -4.10
C ALA A 57 -6.66 -6.46 -3.73
N ALA A 58 -7.14 -6.40 -2.47
CA ALA A 58 -7.88 -5.24 -1.98
C ALA A 58 -7.02 -3.98 -2.02
N GLY A 59 -5.75 -4.10 -1.66
CA GLY A 59 -4.81 -2.99 -1.69
C GLY A 59 -4.56 -2.42 -3.08
N THR A 60 -4.63 -3.25 -4.11
CA THR A 60 -4.47 -2.79 -5.50
C THR A 60 -5.80 -2.43 -6.15
N GLY A 61 -6.91 -2.92 -5.62
CA GLY A 61 -8.23 -2.70 -6.17
C GLY A 61 -8.55 -3.56 -7.37
N ALA A 62 -7.78 -4.63 -7.62
CA ALA A 62 -7.97 -5.47 -8.79
C ALA A 62 -7.95 -6.95 -8.41
N GLY A 63 -8.63 -7.76 -9.21
CA GLY A 63 -8.59 -9.21 -9.03
C GLY A 63 -9.46 -9.74 -7.90
N LEU A 64 -10.46 -8.97 -7.48
CA LEU A 64 -11.34 -9.35 -6.39
C LEU A 64 -12.62 -9.97 -6.89
N PRO A 65 -13.11 -11.04 -6.23
CA PRO A 65 -14.43 -11.58 -6.54
C PRO A 65 -15.52 -10.70 -5.91
N ASP A 66 -16.74 -10.82 -6.42
CA ASP A 66 -17.89 -10.19 -5.77
C ASP A 66 -18.20 -10.95 -4.49
N PRO A 67 -18.70 -10.31 -3.46
CA PRO A 67 -19.08 -8.90 -3.39
C PRO A 67 -17.94 -7.95 -3.03
N TRP A 68 -16.71 -8.44 -2.88
CA TRP A 68 -15.57 -7.62 -2.46
C TRP A 68 -15.25 -6.52 -3.47
N ALA A 69 -15.32 -6.84 -4.78
CA ALA A 69 -14.92 -5.89 -5.81
C ALA A 69 -15.65 -4.54 -5.70
N GLY A 70 -16.96 -4.59 -5.56
CA GLY A 70 -17.76 -3.37 -5.44
C GLY A 70 -17.50 -2.60 -4.16
N TYR A 71 -17.38 -3.32 -3.04
CA TYR A 71 -17.12 -2.69 -1.75
C TYR A 71 -15.75 -2.03 -1.72
N VAL A 72 -14.72 -2.75 -2.15
CA VAL A 72 -13.34 -2.23 -2.17
C VAL A 72 -13.23 -1.02 -3.08
N SER A 73 -13.92 -1.03 -4.22
CA SER A 73 -13.96 0.13 -5.10
C SER A 73 -14.50 1.37 -4.38
N LYS A 74 -15.56 1.21 -3.60
CA LYS A 74 -16.09 2.33 -2.80
C LYS A 74 -15.09 2.81 -1.77
N VAL A 75 -14.46 1.90 -1.03
CA VAL A 75 -13.47 2.28 -0.02
C VAL A 75 -12.35 3.10 -0.64
N ARG A 76 -11.86 2.67 -1.81
CA ARG A 76 -10.70 3.29 -2.44
C ARG A 76 -11.03 4.62 -3.12
N ASP A 77 -12.19 4.72 -3.75
CA ASP A 77 -12.46 5.83 -4.67
C ASP A 77 -13.58 6.75 -4.22
N CYS A 78 -14.49 6.26 -3.38
CA CYS A 78 -15.64 7.07 -2.93
C CYS A 78 -16.15 6.57 -1.59
N SER A 79 -15.29 6.57 -0.58
CA SER A 79 -15.61 6.04 0.75
C SER A 79 -16.83 6.70 1.38
N PHE A 80 -17.12 7.95 1.00
CA PHE A 80 -18.30 8.66 1.50
C PHE A 80 -19.61 8.03 1.02
N ARG A 81 -19.57 7.09 0.07
CA ARG A 81 -20.75 6.39 -0.43
C ARG A 81 -21.00 5.05 0.24
N ILE A 82 -20.15 4.65 1.17
CA ILE A 82 -20.34 3.41 1.90
C ILE A 82 -21.54 3.57 2.82
N THR A 83 -22.44 2.58 2.79
CA THR A 83 -23.68 2.60 3.59
C THR A 83 -23.73 1.35 4.47
N ASP A 84 -24.66 1.38 5.43
CA ASP A 84 -24.97 0.20 6.24
C ASP A 84 -25.40 -0.98 5.36
N GLY A 85 -26.06 -0.69 4.25
CA GLY A 85 -26.47 -1.71 3.29
C GLY A 85 -25.30 -2.43 2.64
N ASP A 86 -24.21 -1.71 2.39
CA ASP A 86 -23.00 -2.34 1.85
C ASP A 86 -22.42 -3.36 2.83
N ILE A 87 -22.38 -3.00 4.12
CA ILE A 87 -21.89 -3.91 5.16
C ILE A 87 -22.84 -5.10 5.31
N SER A 88 -24.15 -4.85 5.34
CA SER A 88 -25.15 -5.92 5.46
C SER A 88 -25.06 -6.91 4.30
N ALA A 89 -24.78 -6.44 3.10
CA ALA A 89 -24.62 -7.31 1.94
C ALA A 89 -23.41 -8.24 2.07
N LEU A 90 -22.30 -7.72 2.62
CA LEU A 90 -21.11 -8.54 2.90
C LEU A 90 -21.40 -9.58 3.96
N GLU A 91 -22.10 -9.20 5.01
CA GLU A 91 -22.48 -10.13 6.07
C GLU A 91 -23.42 -11.22 5.55
N ALA A 92 -24.37 -10.84 4.71
CA ALA A 92 -25.29 -11.79 4.09
C ALA A 92 -24.57 -12.78 3.17
N ALA A 93 -23.45 -12.35 2.58
CA ALA A 93 -22.61 -13.22 1.76
C ALA A 93 -21.72 -14.15 2.60
N GLY A 94 -21.78 -14.04 3.92
CA GLY A 94 -21.05 -14.94 4.81
C GLY A 94 -19.75 -14.38 5.37
N HIS A 95 -19.47 -13.11 5.14
CA HIS A 95 -18.23 -12.53 5.65
C HIS A 95 -18.42 -12.05 7.09
N THR A 96 -17.42 -12.30 7.92
CA THR A 96 -17.44 -11.87 9.31
C THR A 96 -17.06 -10.41 9.43
N GLU A 97 -17.41 -9.82 10.57
CA GLU A 97 -17.05 -8.45 10.90
C GLU A 97 -15.53 -8.24 10.82
N GLU A 98 -14.78 -9.21 11.30
CA GLU A 98 -13.32 -9.18 11.29
C GLU A 98 -12.77 -9.19 9.85
N GLU A 99 -13.32 -10.03 8.99
CA GLU A 99 -12.94 -10.06 7.59
C GLU A 99 -13.22 -8.74 6.89
N ILE A 100 -14.39 -8.16 7.17
CA ILE A 100 -14.78 -6.88 6.58
C ILE A 100 -13.83 -5.78 7.04
N PHE A 101 -13.47 -5.78 8.32
CA PHE A 101 -12.51 -4.82 8.85
C PHE A 101 -11.16 -4.94 8.16
N GLU A 102 -10.63 -6.15 8.05
CA GLU A 102 -9.32 -6.37 7.43
C GLU A 102 -9.30 -5.94 5.96
N MET A 103 -10.36 -6.26 5.23
CA MET A 103 -10.44 -5.87 3.82
C MET A 103 -10.60 -4.35 3.66
N THR A 104 -11.32 -3.71 4.58
CA THR A 104 -11.47 -2.26 4.58
C THR A 104 -10.12 -1.58 4.82
N VAL A 105 -9.37 -2.05 5.79
CA VAL A 105 -8.03 -1.52 6.09
C VAL A 105 -7.10 -1.73 4.89
N ALA A 106 -7.11 -2.93 4.32
CA ALA A 106 -6.26 -3.24 3.17
C ALA A 106 -6.56 -2.33 1.98
N ALA A 107 -7.83 -2.12 1.69
CA ALA A 107 -8.25 -1.24 0.59
C ALA A 107 -7.84 0.21 0.86
N ALA A 108 -8.10 0.71 2.06
CA ALA A 108 -7.81 2.10 2.42
C ALA A 108 -6.31 2.37 2.45
N VAL A 109 -5.54 1.49 3.07
CA VAL A 109 -4.08 1.64 3.17
C VAL A 109 -3.46 1.53 1.79
N GLY A 110 -3.90 0.58 0.98
CA GLY A 110 -3.40 0.43 -0.39
C GLY A 110 -3.61 1.68 -1.23
N ALA A 111 -4.80 2.26 -1.15
CA ALA A 111 -5.10 3.51 -1.87
C ALA A 111 -4.24 4.67 -1.34
N ALA A 112 -4.11 4.78 -0.02
CA ALA A 112 -3.31 5.84 0.60
C ALA A 112 -1.84 5.73 0.23
N LEU A 113 -1.28 4.53 0.26
CA LEU A 113 0.12 4.30 -0.08
C LEU A 113 0.39 4.55 -1.56
N HIS A 114 -0.55 4.22 -2.42
CA HIS A 114 -0.43 4.53 -3.84
C HIS A 114 -0.36 6.04 -4.06
N ARG A 115 -1.23 6.79 -3.40
CA ARG A 115 -1.25 8.25 -3.51
C ARG A 115 0.02 8.87 -2.93
N LEU A 116 0.50 8.34 -1.81
CA LEU A 116 1.75 8.78 -1.21
C LEU A 116 2.92 8.56 -2.17
N ASP A 117 2.98 7.38 -2.78
CA ASP A 117 4.03 7.03 -3.74
C ASP A 117 4.05 8.01 -4.92
N LEU A 118 2.89 8.32 -5.47
CA LEU A 118 2.78 9.28 -6.57
C LEU A 118 3.24 10.67 -6.14
N GLY A 119 2.87 11.09 -4.92
CA GLY A 119 3.29 12.37 -4.38
C GLY A 119 4.78 12.46 -4.18
N LEU A 120 5.38 11.40 -3.61
CA LEU A 120 6.82 11.35 -3.40
C LEU A 120 7.59 11.36 -4.73
N ARG A 121 7.09 10.66 -5.73
CA ARG A 121 7.69 10.68 -7.07
C ARG A 121 7.66 12.08 -7.67
N ALA A 122 6.54 12.77 -7.52
CA ALA A 122 6.40 14.13 -8.02
C ALA A 122 7.39 15.08 -7.33
N MET A 123 7.56 14.93 -6.01
CA MET A 123 8.49 15.75 -5.24
C MET A 123 9.94 15.46 -5.57
N SER A 124 10.26 14.26 -6.02
CA SER A 124 11.62 13.85 -6.36
C SER A 124 12.02 14.21 -7.79
N ARG A 125 11.09 14.70 -8.58
CA ARG A 125 11.35 15.00 -9.98
C ARG A 125 12.25 16.20 -10.13
N GLU A 126 13.18 16.11 -11.06
CA GLU A 126 14.00 17.26 -11.44
C GLU A 126 13.15 18.22 -12.30
N PRO A 127 13.33 19.53 -12.11
CA PRO A 127 12.60 20.50 -12.92
C PRO A 127 13.02 20.46 -14.39
#